data_b2e99bcdeb1b9765daf32a74fd0b7e35
#
_entry.id   b2e99bcdeb1b9765daf32a74fd0b7e35
#
_cell.length_a   1.000
_cell.length_b   1.000
_cell.length_c   1.000
_cell.angle_alpha   90.00
_cell.angle_beta   90.00
_cell.angle_gamma   90.00
#
_symmetry.space_group_name_H-M   'P 1'
#
loop_
_entity.id
_entity.type
_entity.pdbx_description
1 polymer ?
#
loop_
_entity_poly.entity_id
_entity_poly.type
_entity_poly.pdbx_seq_one_letter_code
_entity_poly.pdbx_strand_id
1 'polypeptide(L)'
;MAAPKKKKVKKVLKKKRTSKKVPKKPRSKISIKKRVVSKKPHQLQRFVANPIISPAHHSHWQSKATFNPTAIFGDGQVHIIYRAIGAGDVSVFGYAVSKDGFTIEKRGTKPAYIQRNYHFERIDKENTPKINYSSGGGWNGGVEDPRLTLIDDRVYMLYTSFNGWNAIRIALTSISFKDFVNERWNWSPHVFISPPGEIHKNWVLFPEKINGKYAILHGISPHIQIEYVKDLKEFDGTKFIHSIPPSGKGHSKSWDTWLRGVGPAPIKTKYGWLVLYHAMDIKDPNRYKLGAMILDLNNPKKVVAISKQPILEPDEVYENEGFKAGVVYACGAVVVDGWLFVYYGGADTVVCVATIKFDSLIKDIVSNKPIKLRTKK
;
A
#
# COMPACT_ATOMS: atom_id res chain seq x y z
N MET A 1 -28.40 78.54 -12.66
CA MET A 1 -28.72 77.50 -11.60
C MET A 1 -29.42 76.33 -12.29
N ALA A 2 -28.74 75.27 -12.53
CA ALA A 2 -29.30 74.07 -13.18
C ALA A 2 -29.21 72.89 -12.23
N ALA A 3 -30.36 72.22 -11.98
CA ALA A 3 -30.53 71.11 -11.03
C ALA A 3 -30.00 69.79 -11.65
N PRO A 4 -29.48 68.84 -10.86
CA PRO A 4 -28.87 67.62 -11.37
C PRO A 4 -29.93 66.53 -11.64
N LYS A 5 -29.71 65.82 -12.77
CA LYS A 5 -30.55 64.68 -13.19
C LYS A 5 -30.26 63.41 -12.36
N LYS A 6 -31.29 62.76 -11.86
CA LYS A 6 -31.27 61.45 -11.16
C LYS A 6 -31.01 60.31 -12.14
N LYS A 7 -29.89 59.53 -11.97
CA LYS A 7 -29.65 58.27 -12.66
C LYS A 7 -30.47 57.14 -12.04
N LYS A 8 -31.27 56.44 -12.87
CA LYS A 8 -31.97 55.19 -12.53
C LYS A 8 -30.98 54.04 -12.48
N VAL A 9 -30.92 53.35 -11.33
CA VAL A 9 -30.16 52.09 -11.14
C VAL A 9 -31.02 50.94 -11.64
N LYS A 10 -30.54 50.24 -12.65
CA LYS A 10 -31.14 48.98 -13.14
C LYS A 10 -30.79 47.84 -12.19
N LYS A 11 -31.80 47.21 -11.54
CA LYS A 11 -31.69 45.96 -10.81
C LYS A 11 -31.39 44.80 -11.77
N VAL A 12 -30.19 44.18 -11.63
CA VAL A 12 -29.83 42.97 -12.35
C VAL A 12 -30.36 41.78 -11.56
N LEU A 13 -31.33 41.08 -12.12
CA LEU A 13 -31.87 39.80 -11.58
C LEU A 13 -30.84 38.67 -11.74
N LYS A 14 -30.28 38.17 -10.63
CA LYS A 14 -29.46 36.95 -10.62
C LYS A 14 -30.35 35.73 -10.85
N LYS A 15 -30.27 35.13 -12.03
CA LYS A 15 -30.82 33.81 -12.31
C LYS A 15 -30.09 32.74 -11.48
N LYS A 16 -30.79 32.11 -10.55
CA LYS A 16 -30.31 30.88 -9.87
C LYS A 16 -30.15 29.75 -10.89
N ARG A 17 -28.92 29.33 -11.12
CA ARG A 17 -28.62 28.08 -11.86
C ARG A 17 -28.99 26.91 -10.96
N THR A 18 -30.09 26.23 -11.24
CA THR A 18 -30.41 24.91 -10.69
C THR A 18 -29.51 23.86 -11.34
N SER A 19 -28.58 23.33 -10.60
CA SER A 19 -27.79 22.16 -11.03
C SER A 19 -28.69 20.93 -11.13
N LYS A 20 -29.00 20.47 -12.32
CA LYS A 20 -29.64 19.17 -12.55
C LYS A 20 -28.72 18.08 -12.03
N LYS A 21 -29.12 17.37 -10.96
CA LYS A 21 -28.47 16.15 -10.50
C LYS A 21 -28.57 15.11 -11.60
N VAL A 22 -27.43 14.71 -12.18
CA VAL A 22 -27.33 13.58 -13.09
C VAL A 22 -27.71 12.31 -12.31
N PRO A 23 -28.67 11.48 -12.76
CA PRO A 23 -29.03 10.27 -12.06
C PRO A 23 -27.86 9.29 -12.10
N LYS A 24 -27.34 8.88 -10.95
CA LYS A 24 -26.35 7.82 -10.82
C LYS A 24 -27.01 6.51 -11.26
N LYS A 25 -26.54 5.90 -12.37
CA LYS A 25 -26.95 4.54 -12.75
C LYS A 25 -26.74 3.58 -11.57
N PRO A 26 -27.70 2.68 -11.27
CA PRO A 26 -27.52 1.70 -10.20
C PRO A 26 -26.33 0.80 -10.53
N ARG A 27 -25.38 0.70 -9.59
CA ARG A 27 -24.25 -0.22 -9.68
C ARG A 27 -24.77 -1.65 -9.64
N SER A 28 -24.35 -2.49 -10.60
CA SER A 28 -24.58 -3.93 -10.54
C SER A 28 -23.87 -4.49 -9.28
N LYS A 29 -24.62 -5.12 -8.37
CA LYS A 29 -24.04 -5.79 -7.20
C LYS A 29 -23.13 -6.91 -7.67
N ILE A 30 -21.84 -6.84 -7.29
CA ILE A 30 -20.84 -7.85 -7.64
C ILE A 30 -21.19 -9.16 -6.93
N SER A 31 -21.37 -10.26 -7.68
CA SER A 31 -21.62 -11.58 -7.10
C SER A 31 -20.29 -12.25 -6.74
N ILE A 32 -19.78 -11.95 -5.55
CA ILE A 32 -18.45 -12.41 -5.09
C ILE A 32 -18.46 -13.89 -4.69
N LYS A 33 -19.57 -14.41 -4.11
CA LYS A 33 -19.64 -15.76 -3.53
C LYS A 33 -19.20 -16.91 -4.44
N LYS A 34 -19.38 -16.79 -5.76
CA LYS A 34 -19.00 -17.84 -6.73
C LYS A 34 -17.55 -17.72 -7.23
N ARG A 35 -16.83 -16.66 -6.83
CA ARG A 35 -15.50 -16.32 -7.37
C ARG A 35 -14.34 -16.59 -6.41
N VAL A 36 -14.63 -17.05 -5.20
CA VAL A 36 -13.62 -17.23 -4.16
C VAL A 36 -13.69 -18.60 -3.51
N VAL A 37 -12.54 -19.11 -3.09
CA VAL A 37 -12.39 -20.38 -2.38
C VAL A 37 -11.88 -20.11 -0.97
N SER A 38 -12.53 -20.69 0.04
CA SER A 38 -12.12 -20.64 1.43
C SER A 38 -11.91 -22.05 1.95
N LYS A 39 -10.76 -22.25 2.60
CA LYS A 39 -10.44 -23.48 3.33
C LYS A 39 -10.66 -23.34 4.85
N LYS A 40 -10.70 -22.08 5.37
CA LYS A 40 -10.84 -21.79 6.82
C LYS A 40 -11.73 -20.55 7.04
N PRO A 41 -12.65 -20.53 8.00
CA PRO A 41 -13.70 -19.50 8.14
C PRO A 41 -13.22 -18.09 8.45
N HIS A 42 -12.04 -17.89 9.01
CA HIS A 42 -11.52 -16.55 9.41
C HIS A 42 -10.39 -16.06 8.52
N GLN A 43 -10.14 -16.74 7.39
CA GLN A 43 -9.09 -16.37 6.45
C GLN A 43 -9.66 -15.69 5.21
N LEU A 44 -8.83 -14.88 4.58
CA LEU A 44 -9.08 -14.32 3.27
C LEU A 44 -9.33 -15.45 2.25
N GLN A 45 -10.33 -15.26 1.43
CA GLN A 45 -10.73 -16.19 0.38
C GLN A 45 -10.06 -15.78 -0.93
N ARG A 46 -9.24 -16.66 -1.48
CA ARG A 46 -8.52 -16.40 -2.74
C ARG A 46 -9.47 -16.36 -3.91
N PHE A 47 -9.18 -15.51 -4.87
CA PHE A 47 -9.87 -15.54 -6.16
C PHE A 47 -9.52 -16.82 -6.91
N VAL A 48 -10.54 -17.48 -7.47
CA VAL A 48 -10.35 -18.79 -8.12
C VAL A 48 -9.47 -18.75 -9.36
N ALA A 49 -9.36 -17.59 -10.01
CA ALA A 49 -8.52 -17.38 -11.18
C ALA A 49 -7.25 -16.58 -10.87
N ASN A 50 -6.74 -16.63 -9.62
CA ASN A 50 -5.39 -16.15 -9.35
C ASN A 50 -4.36 -16.96 -10.13
N PRO A 51 -3.24 -16.32 -10.54
CA PRO A 51 -2.90 -14.91 -10.38
C PRO A 51 -3.65 -14.00 -11.36
N ILE A 52 -3.97 -12.76 -10.91
CA ILE A 52 -4.68 -11.75 -11.73
C ILE A 52 -3.73 -10.97 -12.65
N ILE A 53 -2.44 -10.88 -12.32
CA ILE A 53 -1.39 -10.33 -13.19
C ILE A 53 -0.16 -11.24 -13.09
N SER A 54 0.27 -11.75 -14.24
CA SER A 54 1.49 -12.54 -14.40
C SER A 54 2.53 -11.78 -15.23
N PRO A 55 3.81 -12.15 -15.18
CA PRO A 55 4.83 -11.60 -16.06
C PRO A 55 4.40 -11.66 -17.53
N ALA A 56 4.74 -10.64 -18.29
CA ALA A 56 4.46 -10.58 -19.73
C ALA A 56 5.77 -10.77 -20.49
N HIS A 57 6.08 -12.00 -20.90
CA HIS A 57 7.38 -12.38 -21.47
C HIS A 57 7.82 -11.56 -22.70
N HIS A 58 6.85 -11.03 -23.46
CA HIS A 58 7.10 -10.14 -24.60
C HIS A 58 7.35 -8.67 -24.22
N SER A 59 7.19 -8.31 -22.95
CA SER A 59 7.35 -6.95 -22.45
C SER A 59 8.69 -6.77 -21.74
N HIS A 60 9.58 -5.97 -22.31
CA HIS A 60 10.94 -5.75 -21.79
C HIS A 60 11.00 -5.39 -20.29
N TRP A 61 10.04 -4.62 -19.77
CA TRP A 61 10.09 -4.07 -18.41
C TRP A 61 9.35 -4.92 -17.35
N GLN A 62 8.57 -5.93 -17.75
CA GLN A 62 7.77 -6.77 -16.84
C GLN A 62 7.79 -8.26 -17.23
N SER A 63 8.89 -8.72 -17.84
CA SER A 63 9.00 -10.08 -18.36
C SER A 63 9.38 -11.12 -17.32
N LYS A 64 10.00 -10.73 -16.22
CA LYS A 64 10.49 -11.65 -15.18
C LYS A 64 9.54 -11.79 -14.01
N ALA A 65 9.04 -10.66 -13.46
CA ALA A 65 8.17 -10.68 -12.30
C ALA A 65 7.20 -9.49 -12.31
N THR A 66 6.00 -9.71 -11.74
CA THR A 66 5.01 -8.67 -11.43
C THR A 66 4.39 -9.01 -10.07
N PHE A 67 4.61 -8.21 -9.03
CA PHE A 67 4.28 -8.59 -7.65
C PHE A 67 4.11 -7.37 -6.74
N ASN A 68 3.85 -7.60 -5.45
CA ASN A 68 3.73 -6.60 -4.38
C ASN A 68 2.87 -5.39 -4.78
N PRO A 69 1.60 -5.65 -5.17
CA PRO A 69 0.70 -4.61 -5.66
C PRO A 69 0.15 -3.76 -4.53
N THR A 70 -0.01 -2.47 -4.79
CA THR A 70 -0.85 -1.57 -4.01
C THR A 70 -2.12 -1.23 -4.76
N ALA A 71 -3.17 -0.80 -4.06
CA ALA A 71 -4.44 -0.47 -4.70
C ALA A 71 -5.15 0.69 -4.01
N ILE A 72 -5.88 1.48 -4.80
CA ILE A 72 -6.87 2.45 -4.33
C ILE A 72 -8.19 2.23 -5.07
N PHE A 73 -9.30 2.54 -4.40
CA PHE A 73 -10.62 2.55 -5.02
C PHE A 73 -11.04 3.98 -5.28
N GLY A 74 -11.35 4.29 -6.53
CA GLY A 74 -11.82 5.59 -6.93
C GLY A 74 -12.49 5.55 -8.30
N ASP A 75 -13.28 6.55 -8.64
CA ASP A 75 -14.03 6.63 -9.91
C ASP A 75 -14.77 5.34 -10.29
N GLY A 76 -15.21 4.59 -9.24
CA GLY A 76 -15.96 3.36 -9.43
C GLY A 76 -15.14 2.12 -9.81
N GLN A 77 -13.82 2.20 -9.77
CA GLN A 77 -12.90 1.14 -10.16
C GLN A 77 -11.80 0.96 -9.11
N VAL A 78 -11.14 -0.19 -9.14
CA VAL A 78 -9.90 -0.44 -8.39
C VAL A 78 -8.73 -0.15 -9.32
N HIS A 79 -7.87 0.75 -8.89
CA HIS A 79 -6.63 1.11 -9.56
C HIS A 79 -5.47 0.43 -8.83
N ILE A 80 -4.67 -0.34 -9.56
CA ILE A 80 -3.59 -1.17 -9.03
C ILE A 80 -2.26 -0.65 -9.58
N ILE A 81 -1.33 -0.33 -8.71
CA ILE A 81 0.09 -0.17 -9.04
C ILE A 81 0.82 -1.41 -8.55
N TYR A 82 1.63 -2.02 -9.37
CA TYR A 82 2.38 -3.23 -9.03
C TYR A 82 3.86 -3.08 -9.37
N ARG A 83 4.71 -3.72 -8.58
CA ARG A 83 6.13 -3.84 -8.86
C ARG A 83 6.34 -4.75 -10.05
N ALA A 84 7.24 -4.38 -10.96
CA ALA A 84 7.57 -5.15 -12.15
C ALA A 84 9.07 -5.17 -12.39
N ILE A 85 9.58 -6.32 -12.84
CA ILE A 85 10.97 -6.54 -13.21
C ILE A 85 11.01 -7.18 -14.59
N GLY A 86 11.83 -6.62 -15.44
CA GLY A 86 12.06 -7.13 -16.79
C GLY A 86 13.53 -7.48 -17.06
N ALA A 87 13.89 -7.52 -18.32
CA ALA A 87 15.21 -7.98 -18.80
C ALA A 87 16.40 -7.20 -18.21
N GLY A 88 16.21 -5.92 -17.88
CA GLY A 88 17.26 -5.06 -17.30
C GLY A 88 17.50 -5.24 -15.82
N ASP A 89 16.73 -6.09 -15.12
CA ASP A 89 16.78 -6.29 -13.66
C ASP A 89 16.59 -5.01 -12.83
N VAL A 90 16.00 -3.96 -13.42
CA VAL A 90 15.61 -2.74 -12.74
C VAL A 90 14.13 -2.83 -12.40
N SER A 91 13.81 -2.55 -11.15
CA SER A 91 12.45 -2.55 -10.65
C SER A 91 11.73 -1.25 -11.00
N VAL A 92 10.53 -1.36 -11.59
CA VAL A 92 9.66 -0.24 -11.96
C VAL A 92 8.23 -0.52 -11.50
N PHE A 93 7.32 0.47 -11.60
CA PHE A 93 5.91 0.24 -11.30
C PHE A 93 5.05 0.21 -12.55
N GLY A 94 4.24 -0.84 -12.67
CA GLY A 94 3.18 -0.97 -13.66
C GLY A 94 1.82 -0.54 -13.11
N TYR A 95 0.84 -0.39 -14.00
CA TYR A 95 -0.52 0.01 -13.68
C TYR A 95 -1.54 -0.92 -14.29
N ALA A 96 -2.62 -1.18 -13.56
CA ALA A 96 -3.76 -1.95 -14.03
C ALA A 96 -5.06 -1.44 -13.40
N VAL A 97 -6.19 -1.73 -14.05
CA VAL A 97 -7.54 -1.33 -13.60
C VAL A 97 -8.47 -2.53 -13.58
N SER A 98 -9.29 -2.58 -12.53
CA SER A 98 -10.35 -3.58 -12.36
C SER A 98 -11.66 -2.92 -11.92
N LYS A 99 -12.77 -3.24 -12.59
CA LYS A 99 -14.10 -2.77 -12.21
C LYS A 99 -14.72 -3.59 -11.08
N ASP A 100 -14.42 -4.87 -11.06
CA ASP A 100 -14.99 -5.82 -10.10
C ASP A 100 -14.02 -6.22 -8.98
N GLY A 101 -12.78 -5.69 -9.02
CA GLY A 101 -11.73 -5.99 -8.06
C GLY A 101 -10.97 -7.29 -8.34
N PHE A 102 -11.37 -8.07 -9.33
CA PHE A 102 -10.80 -9.37 -9.68
C PHE A 102 -10.23 -9.42 -11.09
N THR A 103 -11.05 -9.00 -12.05
CA THR A 103 -10.72 -9.08 -13.49
C THR A 103 -9.96 -7.82 -13.89
N ILE A 104 -8.82 -7.98 -14.54
CA ILE A 104 -8.06 -6.85 -15.08
C ILE A 104 -8.61 -6.50 -16.45
N GLU A 105 -9.31 -5.36 -16.55
CA GLU A 105 -9.81 -4.85 -17.83
C GLU A 105 -8.75 -4.10 -18.62
N LYS A 106 -7.81 -3.48 -17.91
CA LYS A 106 -6.73 -2.72 -18.55
C LYS A 106 -5.43 -2.91 -17.81
N ARG A 107 -4.36 -3.15 -18.56
CA ARG A 107 -2.98 -3.19 -18.07
C ARG A 107 -2.15 -2.22 -18.89
N GLY A 108 -1.37 -1.36 -18.22
CA GLY A 108 -0.50 -0.38 -18.87
C GLY A 108 0.56 -1.05 -19.75
N THR A 109 0.79 -0.47 -20.92
CA THR A 109 1.83 -0.94 -21.86
C THR A 109 3.21 -0.37 -21.54
N LYS A 110 3.25 0.68 -20.72
CA LYS A 110 4.48 1.34 -20.24
C LYS A 110 4.43 1.41 -18.71
N PRO A 111 5.59 1.51 -18.04
CA PRO A 111 5.61 1.77 -16.60
C PRO A 111 4.85 3.06 -16.23
N ALA A 112 4.05 2.98 -15.15
CA ALA A 112 3.38 4.14 -14.56
C ALA A 112 4.33 5.00 -13.74
N TYR A 113 5.43 4.40 -13.24
CA TYR A 113 6.46 5.12 -12.51
C TYR A 113 7.83 4.46 -12.70
N ILE A 114 8.80 5.30 -12.99
CA ILE A 114 10.23 4.96 -13.04
C ILE A 114 10.95 6.04 -12.26
N GLN A 115 11.71 5.66 -11.24
CA GLN A 115 12.58 6.61 -10.57
C GLN A 115 13.82 6.84 -11.44
N ARG A 116 13.96 8.07 -11.93
CA ARG A 116 15.21 8.52 -12.54
C ARG A 116 16.24 8.75 -11.41
N ASN A 117 17.51 8.52 -11.69
CA ASN A 117 18.60 8.71 -10.72
C ASN A 117 18.46 7.87 -9.45
N TYR A 118 18.13 6.56 -9.58
CA TYR A 118 18.10 5.65 -8.44
C TYR A 118 19.50 5.26 -7.93
N HIS A 119 20.57 5.57 -8.67
CA HIS A 119 21.98 5.39 -8.23
C HIS A 119 22.41 6.54 -7.30
N PHE A 120 21.72 6.70 -6.18
CA PHE A 120 22.05 7.68 -5.14
C PHE A 120 22.98 7.05 -4.10
N GLU A 121 23.74 7.90 -3.39
CA GLU A 121 24.51 7.54 -2.19
C GLU A 121 25.33 6.23 -2.34
N ARG A 122 26.26 6.18 -3.29
CA ARG A 122 27.32 5.21 -3.19
C ARG A 122 28.27 5.61 -2.06
N ILE A 123 27.94 5.18 -0.85
CA ILE A 123 28.79 5.34 0.31
C ILE A 123 29.92 4.34 0.16
N ASP A 124 31.11 4.88 -0.05
CA ASP A 124 32.38 4.17 -0.19
C ASP A 124 32.48 3.11 -1.30
N LYS A 125 33.48 3.32 -2.18
CA LYS A 125 33.61 2.60 -3.45
C LYS A 125 34.32 1.26 -3.34
N GLU A 126 35.04 0.98 -2.29
CA GLU A 126 36.02 -0.11 -2.31
C GLU A 126 35.71 -1.30 -1.38
N ASN A 127 34.89 -1.15 -0.32
CA ASN A 127 34.73 -2.20 0.68
C ASN A 127 33.29 -2.52 1.11
N THR A 128 32.25 -1.92 0.54
CA THR A 128 30.88 -2.22 0.96
C THR A 128 30.31 -3.34 0.09
N PRO A 129 30.03 -4.53 0.65
CA PRO A 129 29.48 -5.62 -0.14
C PRO A 129 28.11 -5.22 -0.70
N LYS A 130 27.86 -5.60 -1.96
CA LYS A 130 26.52 -5.53 -2.54
C LYS A 130 25.55 -6.23 -1.57
N ILE A 131 24.50 -5.56 -1.14
CA ILE A 131 23.48 -6.18 -0.30
C ILE A 131 22.95 -7.37 -1.07
N ASN A 132 23.18 -8.59 -0.57
CA ASN A 132 22.59 -9.78 -1.14
C ASN A 132 21.07 -9.74 -0.82
N TYR A 133 20.35 -9.10 -1.72
CA TYR A 133 18.94 -8.92 -1.58
C TYR A 133 18.22 -10.16 -2.11
N SER A 134 18.03 -11.14 -1.24
CA SER A 134 17.36 -12.41 -1.57
C SER A 134 15.85 -12.26 -1.82
N SER A 135 15.31 -11.04 -1.79
CA SER A 135 13.89 -10.81 -1.98
C SER A 135 13.59 -10.28 -3.37
N GLY A 136 13.01 -11.13 -4.20
CA GLY A 136 12.14 -10.75 -5.29
C GLY A 136 12.75 -10.03 -6.49
N GLY A 137 14.04 -10.04 -6.69
CA GLY A 137 14.66 -9.46 -7.89
C GLY A 137 14.82 -7.93 -7.84
N GLY A 138 15.17 -7.32 -8.96
CA GLY A 138 15.55 -5.90 -9.02
C GLY A 138 16.99 -5.68 -8.57
N TRP A 139 17.86 -6.58 -8.96
CA TRP A 139 19.28 -6.60 -8.57
C TRP A 139 20.05 -5.34 -8.95
N ASN A 140 19.60 -4.65 -10.00
CA ASN A 140 20.23 -3.42 -10.48
C ASN A 140 19.59 -2.17 -9.84
N GLY A 141 18.67 -2.34 -8.89
CA GLY A 141 18.02 -1.24 -8.17
C GLY A 141 16.66 -0.86 -8.73
N GLY A 142 16.22 0.34 -8.43
CA GLY A 142 14.92 0.88 -8.83
C GLY A 142 13.96 1.03 -7.66
N VAL A 143 12.66 0.89 -7.94
CA VAL A 143 11.58 1.13 -6.97
C VAL A 143 10.93 -0.16 -6.51
N GLU A 144 10.63 -0.27 -5.21
CA GLU A 144 10.09 -1.48 -4.62
C GLU A 144 8.86 -1.19 -3.77
N ASP A 145 7.91 -2.13 -3.80
CA ASP A 145 6.82 -2.25 -2.85
C ASP A 145 6.02 -0.95 -2.66
N PRO A 146 5.32 -0.47 -3.70
CA PRO A 146 4.58 0.78 -3.65
C PRO A 146 3.43 0.71 -2.63
N ARG A 147 3.16 1.82 -1.96
CA ARG A 147 2.03 1.98 -1.03
C ARG A 147 1.29 3.27 -1.34
N LEU A 148 0.14 3.12 -1.98
CA LEU A 148 -0.71 4.24 -2.34
C LEU A 148 -1.63 4.63 -1.18
N THR A 149 -1.83 5.92 -1.04
CA THR A 149 -2.82 6.52 -0.15
C THR A 149 -3.51 7.66 -0.87
N LEU A 150 -4.83 7.57 -1.01
CA LEU A 150 -5.65 8.65 -1.55
C LEU A 150 -6.12 9.54 -0.39
N ILE A 151 -5.72 10.80 -0.44
CA ILE A 151 -6.17 11.83 0.50
C ILE A 151 -6.74 12.98 -0.34
N ASP A 152 -8.00 13.31 -0.12
CA ASP A 152 -8.74 14.30 -0.88
C ASP A 152 -8.70 14.00 -2.41
N ASP A 153 -8.06 14.84 -3.19
CA ASP A 153 -7.91 14.72 -4.63
C ASP A 153 -6.49 14.31 -5.08
N ARG A 154 -5.66 13.83 -4.15
CA ARG A 154 -4.26 13.52 -4.40
C ARG A 154 -3.89 12.10 -3.99
N VAL A 155 -3.23 11.40 -4.89
CA VAL A 155 -2.63 10.09 -4.64
C VAL A 155 -1.19 10.29 -4.18
N TYR A 156 -0.90 9.88 -2.96
CA TYR A 156 0.45 9.81 -2.40
C TYR A 156 0.98 8.39 -2.56
N MET A 157 2.25 8.27 -2.86
CA MET A 157 2.94 6.99 -2.95
C MET A 157 4.20 7.02 -2.09
N LEU A 158 4.21 6.15 -1.07
CA LEU A 158 5.42 5.76 -0.36
C LEU A 158 5.97 4.49 -1.02
N TYR A 159 7.27 4.42 -1.20
CA TYR A 159 7.91 3.25 -1.76
C TYR A 159 9.36 3.12 -1.29
N THR A 160 9.90 1.93 -1.43
CA THR A 160 11.31 1.67 -1.19
C THR A 160 12.11 1.98 -2.45
N SER A 161 13.09 2.84 -2.35
CA SER A 161 14.07 3.11 -3.40
C SER A 161 15.36 2.38 -3.09
N PHE A 162 15.83 1.56 -4.02
CA PHE A 162 17.06 0.78 -3.92
C PHE A 162 18.06 1.24 -4.99
N ASN A 163 19.28 1.58 -4.57
CA ASN A 163 20.29 2.09 -5.49
C ASN A 163 21.07 0.99 -6.27
N GLY A 164 20.64 -0.26 -6.13
CA GLY A 164 21.30 -1.41 -6.76
C GLY A 164 22.57 -1.87 -6.06
N TRP A 165 22.94 -1.24 -4.94
CA TRP A 165 24.19 -1.54 -4.24
C TRP A 165 23.99 -1.74 -2.73
N ASN A 166 23.90 -0.68 -1.96
CA ASN A 166 23.90 -0.74 -0.50
C ASN A 166 22.92 0.21 0.19
N ALA A 167 22.23 1.06 -0.56
CA ALA A 167 21.30 2.01 0.04
C ALA A 167 19.85 1.67 -0.30
N ILE A 168 19.04 1.59 0.74
CA ILE A 168 17.60 1.31 0.69
C ILE A 168 16.89 2.40 1.48
N ARG A 169 16.17 3.27 0.80
CA ARG A 169 15.52 4.43 1.41
C ARG A 169 14.04 4.47 1.13
N ILE A 170 13.28 5.10 2.01
CA ILE A 170 11.88 5.41 1.74
C ILE A 170 11.77 6.73 1.01
N ALA A 171 11.09 6.70 -0.12
CA ALA A 171 10.76 7.87 -0.93
C ALA A 171 9.26 8.14 -0.91
N LEU A 172 8.91 9.42 -0.99
CA LEU A 172 7.55 9.93 -1.11
C LEU A 172 7.41 10.69 -2.42
N THR A 173 6.35 10.40 -3.18
CA THR A 173 5.91 11.19 -4.34
C THR A 173 4.39 11.29 -4.36
N SER A 174 3.85 12.12 -5.21
CA SER A 174 2.39 12.27 -5.33
C SER A 174 1.97 12.70 -6.73
N ILE A 175 0.70 12.48 -7.04
CA ILE A 175 0.06 12.86 -8.31
C ILE A 175 -1.38 13.29 -8.04
N SER A 176 -1.95 14.18 -8.86
CA SER A 176 -3.38 14.46 -8.77
C SER A 176 -4.20 13.20 -9.09
N PHE A 177 -5.30 12.95 -8.37
CA PHE A 177 -6.18 11.82 -8.66
C PHE A 177 -6.69 11.85 -10.09
N LYS A 178 -6.99 13.06 -10.61
CA LYS A 178 -7.41 13.27 -12.00
C LYS A 178 -6.36 12.80 -13.01
N ASP A 179 -5.08 13.10 -12.80
CA ASP A 179 -4.02 12.65 -13.70
C ASP A 179 -3.78 11.15 -13.55
N PHE A 180 -3.85 10.64 -12.32
CA PHE A 180 -3.68 9.22 -12.04
C PHE A 180 -4.69 8.34 -12.78
N VAL A 181 -6.00 8.65 -12.71
CA VAL A 181 -7.05 7.86 -13.39
C VAL A 181 -7.05 8.04 -14.91
N ASN A 182 -6.49 9.14 -15.41
CA ASN A 182 -6.30 9.38 -16.84
C ASN A 182 -4.94 8.92 -17.37
N GLU A 183 -4.15 8.21 -16.54
CA GLU A 183 -2.82 7.67 -16.90
C GLU A 183 -1.84 8.75 -17.41
N ARG A 184 -2.02 9.98 -16.94
CA ARG A 184 -1.08 11.06 -17.14
C ARG A 184 -0.07 11.06 -16.00
N TRP A 185 1.03 10.37 -16.15
CA TRP A 185 2.01 10.08 -15.08
C TRP A 185 2.85 11.30 -14.68
N ASN A 186 2.16 12.41 -14.35
CA ASN A 186 2.76 13.67 -13.87
C ASN A 186 3.06 13.59 -12.37
N TRP A 187 3.84 12.59 -11.96
CA TRP A 187 4.28 12.46 -10.59
C TRP A 187 5.16 13.64 -10.18
N SER A 188 4.96 14.16 -8.96
CA SER A 188 5.88 15.13 -8.38
C SER A 188 7.29 14.53 -8.25
N PRO A 189 8.34 15.35 -8.25
CA PRO A 189 9.66 14.89 -7.85
C PRO A 189 9.58 14.15 -6.51
N HIS A 190 10.23 12.99 -6.42
CA HIS A 190 10.29 12.25 -5.15
C HIS A 190 11.22 12.95 -4.16
N VAL A 191 10.91 12.77 -2.88
CA VAL A 191 11.77 13.17 -1.78
C VAL A 191 12.06 11.96 -0.89
N PHE A 192 13.28 11.81 -0.42
CA PHE A 192 13.61 10.82 0.57
C PHE A 192 13.16 11.30 1.95
N ILE A 193 12.42 10.45 2.66
CA ILE A 193 11.91 10.76 4.00
C ILE A 193 12.56 9.91 5.09
N SER A 194 13.37 8.92 4.71
CA SER A 194 14.27 8.19 5.62
C SER A 194 15.70 8.72 5.50
N PRO A 195 16.51 8.68 6.57
CA PRO A 195 17.87 9.19 6.54
C PRO A 195 18.78 8.35 5.64
N PRO A 196 19.88 8.94 5.13
CA PRO A 196 20.93 8.21 4.42
C PRO A 196 21.65 7.22 5.35
N GLY A 197 22.20 6.14 4.78
CA GLY A 197 22.97 5.14 5.53
C GLY A 197 22.14 4.17 6.39
N GLU A 198 20.82 4.36 6.47
CA GLU A 198 19.90 3.47 7.18
C GLU A 198 19.03 2.67 6.22
N ILE A 199 18.71 1.42 6.57
CA ILE A 199 17.84 0.55 5.78
C ILE A 199 16.42 0.63 6.32
N HIS A 200 15.51 1.18 5.53
CA HIS A 200 14.11 1.30 5.89
C HIS A 200 13.18 0.73 4.81
N LYS A 201 12.10 0.06 5.26
CA LYS A 201 11.05 -0.52 4.42
C LYS A 201 9.69 -0.42 5.08
N ASN A 202 8.63 -0.60 4.27
CA ASN A 202 7.26 -0.84 4.76
C ASN A 202 6.63 0.34 5.50
N TRP A 203 6.93 1.58 5.10
CA TRP A 203 6.26 2.75 5.65
C TRP A 203 4.97 3.04 4.89
N VAL A 204 3.94 3.49 5.62
CA VAL A 204 2.63 3.82 5.06
C VAL A 204 2.10 5.14 5.60
N LEU A 205 1.35 5.85 4.78
CA LEU A 205 0.64 7.07 5.14
C LEU A 205 -0.79 6.72 5.54
N PHE A 206 -1.31 7.30 6.64
CA PHE A 206 -2.72 7.19 6.97
C PHE A 206 -3.57 7.97 5.96
N PRO A 207 -4.77 7.45 5.59
CA PRO A 207 -5.62 8.08 4.56
C PRO A 207 -6.35 9.34 5.04
N GLU A 208 -6.22 9.68 6.31
CA GLU A 208 -6.79 10.88 6.92
C GLU A 208 -5.79 11.50 7.90
N LYS A 209 -5.88 12.80 8.08
CA LYS A 209 -5.13 13.49 9.14
C LYS A 209 -5.62 13.06 10.52
N ILE A 210 -4.70 12.75 11.41
CA ILE A 210 -4.97 12.43 12.80
C ILE A 210 -4.62 13.66 13.64
N ASN A 211 -5.59 14.19 14.37
CA ASN A 211 -5.43 15.44 15.13
C ASN A 211 -4.87 16.59 14.27
N GLY A 212 -5.37 16.70 13.02
CA GLY A 212 -5.00 17.77 12.09
C GLY A 212 -3.62 17.59 11.41
N LYS A 213 -2.90 16.48 11.65
CA LYS A 213 -1.59 16.20 11.08
C LYS A 213 -1.60 14.97 10.19
N TYR A 214 -0.79 14.97 9.15
CA TYR A 214 -0.45 13.75 8.42
C TYR A 214 0.29 12.80 9.35
N ALA A 215 -0.05 11.52 9.27
CA ALA A 215 0.56 10.47 10.10
C ALA A 215 1.21 9.41 9.20
N ILE A 216 2.48 9.12 9.43
CA ILE A 216 3.24 8.10 8.72
C ILE A 216 3.59 6.99 9.71
N LEU A 217 3.04 5.80 9.50
CA LEU A 217 3.39 4.61 10.27
C LEU A 217 4.65 4.00 9.67
N HIS A 218 5.74 4.04 10.44
CA HIS A 218 7.06 3.66 9.97
C HIS A 218 7.70 2.49 10.76
N GLY A 219 6.99 1.96 11.74
CA GLY A 219 7.44 0.77 12.49
C GLY A 219 6.31 0.17 13.32
N ILE A 220 6.34 -1.17 13.47
CA ILE A 220 5.42 -1.93 14.34
C ILE A 220 6.16 -2.79 15.37
N SER A 221 7.46 -2.80 15.33
CA SER A 221 8.35 -3.51 16.25
C SER A 221 9.58 -2.62 16.53
N PRO A 222 10.02 -2.49 17.79
CA PRO A 222 9.52 -3.12 19.03
C PRO A 222 8.18 -2.58 19.52
N HIS A 223 7.70 -1.46 18.97
CA HIS A 223 6.41 -0.83 19.25
C HIS A 223 5.90 -0.09 18.01
N ILE A 224 4.68 0.40 18.05
CA ILE A 224 4.12 1.21 16.97
C ILE A 224 4.85 2.57 16.91
N GLN A 225 5.43 2.89 15.77
CA GLN A 225 6.17 4.12 15.52
C GLN A 225 5.46 4.94 14.45
N ILE A 226 5.05 6.15 14.80
CA ILE A 226 4.31 7.06 13.91
C ILE A 226 4.93 8.45 14.01
N GLU A 227 5.27 9.00 12.85
CA GLU A 227 5.66 10.40 12.70
C GLU A 227 4.44 11.25 12.31
N TYR A 228 4.36 12.46 12.87
CA TYR A 228 3.27 13.40 12.61
C TYR A 228 3.82 14.72 12.07
N VAL A 229 3.39 15.11 10.88
CA VAL A 229 3.79 16.36 10.23
C VAL A 229 2.54 17.19 9.86
N LYS A 230 2.67 18.53 9.90
CA LYS A 230 1.57 19.42 9.51
C LYS A 230 1.35 19.42 8.01
N ASP A 231 2.46 19.38 7.24
CA ASP A 231 2.47 19.30 5.79
C ASP A 231 3.51 18.27 5.33
N LEU A 232 3.19 17.48 4.32
CA LEU A 232 4.15 16.52 3.74
C LEU A 232 5.28 17.23 2.97
N LYS A 233 5.12 18.50 2.62
CA LYS A 233 6.18 19.35 2.05
C LYS A 233 7.29 19.69 3.06
N GLU A 234 7.08 19.41 4.35
CA GLU A 234 8.15 19.51 5.35
C GLU A 234 9.32 18.57 5.05
N PHE A 235 9.06 17.51 4.28
CA PHE A 235 10.13 16.64 3.77
C PHE A 235 10.71 17.28 2.50
N ASP A 236 11.77 18.03 2.66
CA ASP A 236 12.44 18.80 1.62
C ASP A 236 13.80 18.22 1.18
N GLY A 237 14.13 17.03 1.69
CA GLY A 237 15.42 16.36 1.49
C GLY A 237 16.41 16.58 2.62
N THR A 238 16.08 17.43 3.61
CA THR A 238 16.90 17.66 4.83
C THR A 238 16.21 17.10 6.08
N LYS A 239 14.89 17.09 6.11
CA LYS A 239 14.08 16.50 7.19
C LYS A 239 13.86 15.02 6.94
N PHE A 240 14.21 14.18 7.90
CA PHE A 240 14.04 12.73 7.88
C PHE A 240 13.27 12.20 9.08
N ILE A 241 12.64 11.06 8.92
CA ILE A 241 12.03 10.29 10.01
C ILE A 241 13.05 9.27 10.49
N HIS A 242 13.48 9.40 11.74
CA HIS A 242 14.33 8.42 12.38
C HIS A 242 13.50 7.30 13.00
N SER A 243 13.72 6.08 12.53
CA SER A 243 12.99 4.90 12.98
C SER A 243 13.87 4.01 13.83
N ILE A 244 13.34 3.54 14.96
CA ILE A 244 14.02 2.52 15.74
C ILE A 244 14.03 1.25 14.90
N PRO A 245 15.19 0.64 14.65
CA PRO A 245 15.29 -0.57 13.86
C PRO A 245 14.37 -1.67 14.40
N PRO A 246 13.73 -2.46 13.54
CA PRO A 246 12.87 -3.55 13.99
C PRO A 246 13.68 -4.53 14.82
N SER A 247 13.23 -4.81 16.05
CA SER A 247 13.84 -5.85 16.87
C SER A 247 13.61 -7.25 16.30
N GLY A 248 12.76 -7.38 15.30
CA GLY A 248 12.30 -8.64 14.74
C GLY A 248 11.42 -9.46 15.69
N LYS A 249 11.34 -9.08 16.98
CA LYS A 249 10.56 -9.82 17.98
C LYS A 249 9.08 -9.47 17.86
N GLY A 250 8.26 -10.49 17.67
CA GLY A 250 6.80 -10.44 17.68
C GLY A 250 6.23 -11.01 18.99
N HIS A 251 5.07 -11.65 18.89
CA HIS A 251 4.38 -12.22 20.03
C HIS A 251 4.98 -13.58 20.41
N SER A 252 5.37 -13.75 21.67
CA SER A 252 5.85 -15.05 22.16
C SER A 252 4.72 -16.07 22.14
N LYS A 253 4.99 -17.29 21.66
CA LYS A 253 4.03 -18.40 21.57
C LYS A 253 2.89 -18.19 20.56
N SER A 254 3.12 -17.35 19.53
CA SER A 254 2.20 -17.09 18.42
C SER A 254 2.88 -17.40 17.09
N TRP A 255 2.10 -17.41 16.00
CA TRP A 255 2.59 -17.59 14.62
C TRP A 255 3.42 -16.42 14.12
N ASP A 256 3.29 -15.24 14.74
CA ASP A 256 3.93 -13.97 14.40
C ASP A 256 5.08 -13.62 15.35
N THR A 257 5.89 -14.60 15.66
CA THR A 257 7.05 -14.42 16.54
C THR A 257 8.11 -13.50 15.94
N TRP A 258 8.07 -13.26 14.61
CA TRP A 258 8.96 -12.36 13.90
C TRP A 258 8.15 -11.39 13.03
N LEU A 259 7.97 -10.14 13.52
CA LEU A 259 7.28 -9.08 12.78
C LEU A 259 8.19 -8.51 11.68
N ARG A 260 7.65 -8.37 10.46
CA ARG A 260 8.39 -7.93 9.27
C ARG A 260 8.05 -6.52 8.82
N GLY A 261 6.85 -6.03 9.14
CA GLY A 261 6.43 -4.66 8.82
C GLY A 261 4.99 -4.55 8.35
N VAL A 262 4.60 -3.33 8.05
CA VAL A 262 3.24 -2.99 7.63
C VAL A 262 3.02 -3.39 6.17
N GLY A 263 1.81 -3.80 5.85
CA GLY A 263 1.34 -4.03 4.50
C GLY A 263 0.78 -2.76 3.84
N PRO A 264 -0.54 -2.73 3.50
CA PRO A 264 -1.20 -1.57 2.91
C PRO A 264 -1.37 -0.40 3.88
N ALA A 265 -1.77 0.76 3.35
CA ALA A 265 -2.23 1.90 4.15
C ALA A 265 -3.35 1.46 5.11
N PRO A 266 -3.39 2.02 6.34
CA PRO A 266 -4.42 1.69 7.32
C PRO A 266 -5.83 1.99 6.81
N ILE A 267 -6.82 1.18 7.22
CA ILE A 267 -8.22 1.37 6.85
C ILE A 267 -9.01 1.79 8.09
N LYS A 268 -9.71 2.91 8.02
CA LYS A 268 -10.54 3.40 9.12
C LYS A 268 -11.75 2.51 9.35
N THR A 269 -12.01 2.17 10.62
CA THR A 269 -13.18 1.43 11.06
C THR A 269 -13.80 2.14 12.25
N LYS A 270 -15.00 1.75 12.64
CA LYS A 270 -15.62 2.27 13.87
C LYS A 270 -14.92 1.84 15.17
N TYR A 271 -14.05 0.83 15.09
CA TYR A 271 -13.31 0.30 16.24
C TYR A 271 -11.85 0.76 16.31
N GLY A 272 -11.35 1.41 15.27
CA GLY A 272 -9.96 1.81 15.15
C GLY A 272 -9.44 1.72 13.72
N TRP A 273 -8.14 1.84 13.56
CA TRP A 273 -7.45 1.69 12.28
C TRP A 273 -7.08 0.23 12.06
N LEU A 274 -7.68 -0.41 11.05
CA LEU A 274 -7.22 -1.74 10.61
C LEU A 274 -5.87 -1.59 9.93
N VAL A 275 -4.87 -2.27 10.46
CA VAL A 275 -3.52 -2.40 9.90
C VAL A 275 -3.28 -3.85 9.56
N LEU A 276 -2.99 -4.13 8.31
CA LEU A 276 -2.49 -5.43 7.87
C LEU A 276 -0.96 -5.44 7.98
N TYR A 277 -0.38 -6.53 8.48
CA TYR A 277 1.06 -6.62 8.72
C TYR A 277 1.62 -7.98 8.32
N HIS A 278 2.89 -7.99 7.95
CA HIS A 278 3.61 -9.21 7.62
C HIS A 278 4.37 -9.75 8.82
N ALA A 279 4.32 -11.05 8.99
CA ALA A 279 5.08 -11.75 10.02
C ALA A 279 5.41 -13.17 9.60
N MET A 280 6.32 -13.77 10.36
CA MET A 280 6.74 -15.16 10.22
C MET A 280 6.81 -15.79 11.61
N ASP A 281 6.71 -17.11 11.69
CA ASP A 281 7.17 -17.85 12.84
C ASP A 281 8.70 -18.01 12.75
N ILE A 282 9.42 -17.72 13.82
CA ILE A 282 10.87 -17.94 13.89
C ILE A 282 11.24 -19.42 13.66
N LYS A 283 10.30 -20.33 13.92
CA LYS A 283 10.45 -21.77 13.65
C LYS A 283 10.22 -22.13 12.18
N ASP A 284 9.58 -21.23 11.41
CA ASP A 284 9.31 -21.39 9.98
C ASP A 284 9.61 -20.04 9.26
N PRO A 285 10.89 -19.63 9.21
CA PRO A 285 11.30 -18.30 8.76
C PRO A 285 11.18 -18.10 7.25
N ASN A 286 10.84 -19.13 6.50
CA ASN A 286 10.68 -19.07 5.05
C ASN A 286 9.23 -18.78 4.62
N ARG A 287 8.29 -18.71 5.56
CA ARG A 287 6.87 -18.48 5.25
C ARG A 287 6.41 -17.11 5.72
N TYR A 288 6.29 -16.18 4.77
CA TYR A 288 5.68 -14.86 5.01
C TYR A 288 4.17 -14.96 5.04
N LYS A 289 3.59 -14.57 6.17
CA LYS A 289 2.15 -14.60 6.43
C LYS A 289 1.64 -13.20 6.68
N LEU A 290 0.35 -13.01 6.48
CA LEU A 290 -0.35 -11.75 6.71
C LEU A 290 -1.21 -11.86 7.97
N GLY A 291 -1.05 -10.91 8.87
CA GLY A 291 -1.88 -10.69 10.04
C GLY A 291 -2.65 -9.38 9.98
N ALA A 292 -3.50 -9.16 10.97
CA ALA A 292 -4.27 -7.94 11.10
C ALA A 292 -4.31 -7.46 12.54
N MET A 293 -4.22 -6.14 12.75
CA MET A 293 -4.39 -5.50 14.06
C MET A 293 -5.29 -4.27 13.93
N ILE A 294 -5.91 -3.89 15.04
CA ILE A 294 -6.67 -2.65 15.17
C ILE A 294 -5.89 -1.71 16.07
N LEU A 295 -5.58 -0.52 15.59
CA LEU A 295 -4.99 0.55 16.37
C LEU A 295 -6.08 1.54 16.81
N ASP A 296 -5.90 2.19 17.97
CA ASP A 296 -6.85 3.18 18.47
C ASP A 296 -7.01 4.36 17.49
N LEU A 297 -8.25 4.86 17.34
CA LEU A 297 -8.55 5.93 16.37
C LEU A 297 -7.82 7.24 16.69
N ASN A 298 -7.76 7.60 17.96
CA ASN A 298 -7.23 8.89 18.43
C ASN A 298 -5.74 8.79 18.79
N ASN A 299 -5.31 7.62 19.25
CA ASN A 299 -3.91 7.32 19.57
C ASN A 299 -3.48 6.03 18.88
N PRO A 300 -3.16 6.06 17.59
CA PRO A 300 -2.81 4.84 16.84
C PRO A 300 -1.48 4.19 17.26
N LYS A 301 -0.75 4.75 18.22
CA LYS A 301 0.36 4.05 18.90
C LYS A 301 -0.13 2.93 19.83
N LYS A 302 -1.44 2.88 20.14
CA LYS A 302 -2.05 1.87 20.99
C LYS A 302 -2.70 0.77 20.14
N VAL A 303 -2.27 -0.47 20.32
CA VAL A 303 -2.93 -1.65 19.74
C VAL A 303 -4.16 -2.00 20.59
N VAL A 304 -5.33 -2.06 19.95
CA VAL A 304 -6.63 -2.39 20.58
C VAL A 304 -6.92 -3.89 20.48
N ALA A 305 -6.67 -4.46 19.32
CA ALA A 305 -6.91 -5.88 19.05
C ALA A 305 -5.96 -6.40 17.97
N ILE A 306 -5.76 -7.73 17.92
CA ILE A 306 -4.88 -8.39 16.97
C ILE A 306 -5.46 -9.75 16.58
N SER A 307 -5.25 -10.18 15.34
CA SER A 307 -5.67 -11.51 14.87
C SER A 307 -4.86 -12.63 15.56
N LYS A 308 -5.54 -13.66 16.04
CA LYS A 308 -4.89 -14.81 16.70
C LYS A 308 -4.16 -15.73 15.72
N GLN A 309 -4.63 -15.75 14.48
CA GLN A 309 -4.09 -16.56 13.39
C GLN A 309 -3.78 -15.68 12.19
N PRO A 310 -2.92 -16.10 11.27
CA PRO A 310 -2.74 -15.38 10.03
C PRO A 310 -4.06 -15.34 9.26
N ILE A 311 -4.37 -14.17 8.70
CA ILE A 311 -5.54 -14.00 7.82
C ILE A 311 -5.26 -14.48 6.39
N LEU A 312 -3.98 -14.62 6.03
CA LEU A 312 -3.49 -15.24 4.80
C LEU A 312 -2.11 -15.84 5.05
N GLU A 313 -1.89 -17.06 4.59
CA GLU A 313 -0.61 -17.75 4.63
C GLU A 313 -0.36 -18.47 3.31
N PRO A 314 0.89 -18.69 2.86
CA PRO A 314 1.16 -19.35 1.59
C PRO A 314 0.60 -20.77 1.57
N ASP A 315 -0.28 -21.08 0.62
CA ASP A 315 -0.98 -22.38 0.50
C ASP A 315 -1.12 -22.85 -0.96
N GLU A 316 -1.10 -21.92 -1.92
CA GLU A 316 -1.27 -22.24 -3.33
C GLU A 316 0.10 -22.35 -4.05
N VAL A 317 0.11 -23.02 -5.20
CA VAL A 317 1.34 -23.23 -5.99
C VAL A 317 2.02 -21.91 -6.33
N TYR A 318 1.26 -20.91 -6.80
CA TYR A 318 1.78 -19.60 -7.17
C TYR A 318 2.28 -18.74 -5.98
N GLU A 319 2.10 -19.21 -4.74
CA GLU A 319 2.64 -18.60 -3.52
C GLU A 319 3.88 -19.33 -3.01
N ASN A 320 4.09 -20.56 -3.50
CA ASN A 320 5.18 -21.45 -3.09
C ASN A 320 6.20 -21.71 -4.19
N GLU A 321 5.90 -21.33 -5.44
CA GLU A 321 6.80 -21.47 -6.59
C GLU A 321 7.04 -20.09 -7.24
N GLY A 322 8.29 -19.66 -7.29
CA GLY A 322 8.69 -18.36 -7.85
C GLY A 322 10.05 -17.91 -7.34
N PHE A 323 10.32 -16.60 -7.46
CA PHE A 323 11.61 -16.03 -7.02
C PHE A 323 11.82 -16.18 -5.51
N LYS A 324 10.72 -16.18 -4.73
CA LYS A 324 10.78 -16.41 -3.29
C LYS A 324 9.60 -17.27 -2.84
N ALA A 325 9.84 -18.56 -2.73
CA ALA A 325 8.86 -19.53 -2.27
C ALA A 325 8.32 -19.19 -0.85
N GLY A 326 7.06 -19.52 -0.58
CA GLY A 326 6.44 -19.35 0.72
C GLY A 326 6.08 -17.91 1.08
N VAL A 327 5.76 -17.07 0.09
CA VAL A 327 5.50 -15.64 0.31
C VAL A 327 4.10 -15.24 -0.15
N VAL A 328 3.34 -14.60 0.78
CA VAL A 328 2.20 -13.73 0.49
C VAL A 328 2.53 -12.32 1.00
N TYR A 329 2.68 -11.36 0.07
CA TYR A 329 3.15 -10.02 0.43
C TYR A 329 2.20 -8.94 -0.07
N ALA A 330 1.38 -8.39 0.83
CA ALA A 330 0.33 -7.43 0.52
C ALA A 330 0.83 -5.98 0.73
N CYS A 331 0.70 -5.13 -0.31
CA CYS A 331 0.89 -3.69 -0.21
C CYS A 331 -0.39 -2.91 -0.53
N GLY A 332 -1.46 -3.57 -0.97
CA GLY A 332 -2.73 -2.96 -1.34
C GLY A 332 -3.92 -3.60 -0.66
N ALA A 333 -4.84 -2.75 -0.19
CA ALA A 333 -6.15 -3.20 0.29
C ALA A 333 -7.20 -2.11 0.07
N VAL A 334 -8.40 -2.50 -0.37
CA VAL A 334 -9.52 -1.61 -0.55
C VAL A 334 -10.81 -2.25 -0.04
N VAL A 335 -11.76 -1.42 0.41
CA VAL A 335 -13.09 -1.89 0.80
C VAL A 335 -14.10 -1.46 -0.26
N VAL A 336 -14.76 -2.43 -0.88
CA VAL A 336 -15.77 -2.19 -1.92
C VAL A 336 -17.00 -3.03 -1.59
N ASP A 337 -18.17 -2.41 -1.53
CA ASP A 337 -19.47 -3.07 -1.28
C ASP A 337 -19.47 -3.98 -0.04
N GLY A 338 -18.75 -3.58 1.03
CA GLY A 338 -18.64 -4.33 2.29
C GLY A 338 -17.69 -5.51 2.26
N TRP A 339 -16.88 -5.64 1.21
CA TRP A 339 -15.82 -6.63 1.10
C TRP A 339 -14.45 -5.95 1.15
N LEU A 340 -13.54 -6.52 1.94
CA LEU A 340 -12.13 -6.19 1.90
C LEU A 340 -11.47 -7.00 0.79
N PHE A 341 -10.86 -6.31 -0.16
CA PHE A 341 -9.98 -6.88 -1.17
C PHE A 341 -8.55 -6.62 -0.73
N VAL A 342 -7.74 -7.68 -0.66
CA VAL A 342 -6.32 -7.60 -0.37
C VAL A 342 -5.55 -8.06 -1.58
N TYR A 343 -4.77 -7.15 -2.16
CA TYR A 343 -3.90 -7.40 -3.30
C TYR A 343 -2.51 -7.73 -2.79
N TYR A 344 -1.94 -8.84 -3.25
CA TYR A 344 -0.67 -9.35 -2.75
C TYR A 344 0.20 -9.95 -3.84
N GLY A 345 1.50 -10.00 -3.58
CA GLY A 345 2.47 -10.75 -4.38
C GLY A 345 2.52 -12.20 -3.91
N GLY A 346 2.43 -13.14 -4.85
CA GLY A 346 2.67 -14.56 -4.63
C GLY A 346 4.09 -14.91 -5.05
N ALA A 347 4.86 -15.53 -4.14
CA ALA A 347 6.24 -16.00 -4.37
C ALA A 347 7.16 -14.97 -5.05
N ASP A 348 6.94 -13.66 -4.79
CA ASP A 348 7.63 -12.53 -5.43
C ASP A 348 7.62 -12.58 -6.97
N THR A 349 6.60 -13.17 -7.57
CA THR A 349 6.52 -13.42 -9.02
C THR A 349 5.25 -12.95 -9.68
N VAL A 350 4.10 -13.07 -8.99
CA VAL A 350 2.78 -12.77 -9.55
C VAL A 350 1.95 -11.88 -8.64
N VAL A 351 0.94 -11.20 -9.22
CA VAL A 351 -0.08 -10.43 -8.46
C VAL A 351 -1.32 -11.29 -8.27
N CYS A 352 -1.78 -11.36 -7.04
CA CYS A 352 -2.97 -12.09 -6.62
C CYS A 352 -3.93 -11.20 -5.85
N VAL A 353 -5.18 -11.66 -5.66
CA VAL A 353 -6.18 -11.02 -4.83
C VAL A 353 -6.91 -12.05 -3.97
N ALA A 354 -7.17 -11.67 -2.72
CA ALA A 354 -8.01 -12.42 -1.80
C ALA A 354 -8.98 -11.48 -1.09
N THR A 355 -10.15 -11.99 -0.67
CA THR A 355 -11.22 -11.17 -0.12
C THR A 355 -11.83 -11.78 1.13
N ILE A 356 -12.44 -10.92 1.96
CA ILE A 356 -13.26 -11.33 3.09
C ILE A 356 -14.38 -10.30 3.29
N LYS A 357 -15.50 -10.71 3.88
CA LYS A 357 -16.49 -9.74 4.38
C LYS A 357 -15.86 -8.85 5.44
N PHE A 358 -15.82 -7.54 5.19
CA PHE A 358 -15.10 -6.59 6.02
C PHE A 358 -15.56 -6.61 7.47
N ASP A 359 -16.87 -6.50 7.70
CA ASP A 359 -17.44 -6.51 9.06
C ASP A 359 -17.17 -7.83 9.80
N SER A 360 -17.13 -8.96 9.09
CA SER A 360 -16.84 -10.26 9.70
C SER A 360 -15.40 -10.33 10.20
N LEU A 361 -14.43 -9.86 9.40
CA LEU A 361 -13.03 -9.77 9.79
C LEU A 361 -12.85 -8.87 11.02
N ILE A 362 -13.45 -7.67 10.99
CA ILE A 362 -13.33 -6.72 12.11
C ILE A 362 -13.91 -7.30 13.39
N LYS A 363 -15.11 -7.90 13.35
CA LYS A 363 -15.73 -8.54 14.51
C LYS A 363 -14.88 -9.66 15.07
N ASP A 364 -14.28 -10.48 14.22
CA ASP A 364 -13.38 -11.56 14.64
C ASP A 364 -12.15 -10.99 15.37
N ILE A 365 -11.47 -10.01 14.81
CA ILE A 365 -10.29 -9.40 15.42
C ILE A 365 -10.63 -8.75 16.75
N VAL A 366 -11.70 -7.96 16.83
CA VAL A 366 -12.09 -7.22 18.05
C VAL A 366 -12.58 -8.15 19.16
N SER A 367 -13.15 -9.32 18.83
CA SER A 367 -13.54 -10.32 19.82
C SER A 367 -12.34 -10.94 20.56
N ASN A 368 -11.13 -10.78 20.00
CA ASN A 368 -9.89 -11.28 20.61
C ASN A 368 -9.37 -10.28 21.65
N LYS A 369 -9.10 -10.75 22.88
CA LYS A 369 -8.43 -9.92 23.89
C LYS A 369 -7.04 -9.51 23.39
N PRO A 370 -6.59 -8.26 23.63
CA PRO A 370 -5.28 -7.82 23.19
C PRO A 370 -4.18 -8.66 23.86
N ILE A 371 -3.29 -9.20 23.05
CA ILE A 371 -2.06 -9.82 23.54
C ILE A 371 -1.09 -8.66 23.79
N LYS A 372 -0.62 -8.49 25.04
CA LYS A 372 0.36 -7.45 25.37
C LYS A 372 1.67 -7.73 24.59
N LEU A 373 2.09 -6.77 23.76
CA LEU A 373 3.47 -6.74 23.27
C LEU A 373 4.40 -6.64 24.48
N ARG A 374 5.32 -7.59 24.62
CA ARG A 374 6.33 -7.51 25.70
C ARG A 374 7.32 -6.40 25.35
N THR A 375 7.14 -5.23 25.95
CA THR A 375 8.27 -4.29 26.12
C THR A 375 9.23 -4.92 27.12
N LYS A 376 10.47 -5.23 26.71
CA LYS A 376 11.52 -5.45 27.70
C LYS A 376 11.74 -4.15 28.46
N LYS A 377 11.68 -4.21 29.79
CA LYS A 377 12.29 -3.21 30.66
C LYS A 377 13.78 -3.15 30.39
#